data_15da49c9975f9dc0cac09fc76ddd4da3
#
_entry.id   15da49c9975f9dc0cac09fc76ddd4da3
#
_cell.length_a   1.000
_cell.length_b   1.000
_cell.length_c   1.000
_cell.angle_alpha   90.00
_cell.angle_beta   90.00
_cell.angle_gamma   90.00
#
_symmetry.space_group_name_H-M   'P 1'
#
loop_
_entity.id
_entity.type
_entity.pdbx_description
1 polymer ?
#
loop_
_entity_poly.entity_id
_entity_poly.type
_entity_poly.pdbx_seq_one_letter_code
_entity_poly.pdbx_strand_id
1 'polypeptide(L)'
;MGKKDKRIDDYIGKAQDFAKPILRHIREIVHEACPEAEETIKWGSPHFMYDGKILCAMASFKAHCAFFFRLGSVMKDPKQVMTPIGSGSGMGHFGKITNLSDLPSDKILIQYIKEAMRLTEEGVK
;
A
#
# COMPACT_ATOMS: atom_id res chain seq x y z
N MET A 1 -9.82 -15.02 -5.57
CA MET A 1 -9.46 -13.93 -6.43
C MET A 1 -9.92 -12.61 -5.89
N GLY A 2 -9.06 -11.61 -5.92
CA GLY A 2 -9.40 -10.29 -5.41
C GLY A 2 -10.38 -9.54 -6.31
N LYS A 3 -10.96 -8.48 -5.77
CA LYS A 3 -11.91 -7.65 -6.51
C LYS A 3 -11.29 -6.28 -6.74
N LYS A 4 -11.25 -5.85 -8.00
CA LYS A 4 -10.83 -4.51 -8.35
C LYS A 4 -12.02 -3.56 -8.28
N ASP A 5 -11.76 -2.33 -7.85
CA ASP A 5 -12.78 -1.30 -7.70
C ASP A 5 -12.56 -0.24 -8.77
N LYS A 6 -13.58 0.00 -9.58
CA LYS A 6 -13.52 0.98 -10.65
C LYS A 6 -13.20 2.38 -10.14
N ARG A 7 -13.57 2.69 -8.90
CA ARG A 7 -13.26 4.00 -8.31
C ARG A 7 -11.74 4.22 -8.20
N ILE A 8 -10.97 3.14 -8.11
CA ILE A 8 -9.51 3.26 -8.08
C ILE A 8 -8.97 3.59 -9.47
N ASP A 9 -9.58 3.04 -10.54
CA ASP A 9 -9.25 3.48 -11.88
C ASP A 9 -9.47 4.99 -12.03
N ASP A 10 -10.59 5.49 -11.52
CA ASP A 10 -10.90 6.92 -11.58
C ASP A 10 -9.91 7.73 -10.74
N TYR A 11 -9.55 7.23 -9.56
CA TYR A 11 -8.59 7.90 -8.68
C TYR A 11 -7.25 8.06 -9.39
N ILE A 12 -6.77 6.99 -10.01
CA ILE A 12 -5.50 7.04 -10.74
C ILE A 12 -5.60 8.00 -11.93
N GLY A 13 -6.73 7.96 -12.64
CA GLY A 13 -6.94 8.82 -13.79
C GLY A 13 -6.93 10.31 -13.46
N LYS A 14 -7.32 10.66 -12.23
CA LYS A 14 -7.34 12.06 -11.76
C LYS A 14 -6.08 12.48 -11.04
N ALA A 15 -5.14 11.56 -10.81
CA ALA A 15 -3.89 11.87 -10.12
C ALA A 15 -2.98 12.72 -11.01
N GLN A 16 -1.96 13.31 -10.39
CA GLN A 16 -0.92 14.01 -11.14
C GLN A 16 -0.25 13.05 -12.12
N ASP A 17 0.24 13.57 -13.23
CA ASP A 17 0.85 12.72 -14.25
C ASP A 17 1.99 11.86 -13.71
N PHE A 18 2.85 12.44 -12.87
CA PHE A 18 3.96 11.67 -12.29
C PHE A 18 3.47 10.52 -11.41
N ALA A 19 2.29 10.67 -10.80
CA ALA A 19 1.76 9.72 -9.85
C ALA A 19 1.12 8.50 -10.52
N LYS A 20 0.61 8.67 -11.74
CA LYS A 20 -0.14 7.59 -12.40
C LYS A 20 0.65 6.30 -12.53
N PRO A 21 1.90 6.30 -13.05
CA PRO A 21 2.64 5.05 -13.13
C PRO A 21 2.98 4.46 -11.76
N ILE A 22 3.21 5.33 -10.77
CA ILE A 22 3.50 4.88 -9.41
C ILE A 22 2.29 4.13 -8.82
N LEU A 23 1.12 4.73 -8.91
CA LEU A 23 -0.10 4.14 -8.38
C LEU A 23 -0.46 2.84 -9.10
N ARG A 24 -0.30 2.81 -10.43
CA ARG A 24 -0.55 1.59 -11.20
C ARG A 24 0.39 0.47 -10.78
N HIS A 25 1.65 0.79 -10.57
CA HIS A 25 2.64 -0.21 -10.17
C HIS A 25 2.34 -0.77 -8.78
N ILE A 26 2.01 0.10 -7.83
CA ILE A 26 1.62 -0.34 -6.48
C ILE A 26 0.42 -1.28 -6.55
N ARG A 27 -0.59 -0.90 -7.33
CA ARG A 27 -1.80 -1.72 -7.49
C ARG A 27 -1.46 -3.10 -8.03
N GLU A 28 -0.60 -3.17 -9.05
CA GLU A 28 -0.18 -4.43 -9.64
C GLU A 28 0.57 -5.31 -8.65
N ILE A 29 1.50 -4.71 -7.90
CA ILE A 29 2.31 -5.45 -6.92
C ILE A 29 1.42 -5.98 -5.78
N VAL A 30 0.46 -5.21 -5.32
CA VAL A 30 -0.45 -5.66 -4.28
C VAL A 30 -1.22 -6.89 -4.74
N HIS A 31 -1.76 -6.88 -5.96
CA HIS A 31 -2.50 -8.03 -6.47
C HIS A 31 -1.61 -9.22 -6.81
N GLU A 32 -0.35 -8.97 -7.15
CA GLU A 32 0.60 -10.06 -7.35
C GLU A 32 0.92 -10.77 -6.03
N ALA A 33 1.17 -10.01 -4.98
CA ALA A 33 1.50 -10.57 -3.68
C ALA A 33 0.28 -11.11 -2.95
N CYS A 34 -0.88 -10.49 -3.15
CA CYS A 34 -2.12 -10.85 -2.48
C CYS A 34 -3.25 -10.91 -3.50
N PRO A 35 -3.38 -12.04 -4.24
CA PRO A 35 -4.45 -12.15 -5.24
C PRO A 35 -5.85 -11.99 -4.67
N GLU A 36 -6.03 -12.23 -3.38
CA GLU A 36 -7.33 -12.10 -2.70
C GLU A 36 -7.65 -10.67 -2.27
N ALA A 37 -6.73 -9.72 -2.47
CA ALA A 37 -6.94 -8.34 -2.03
C ALA A 37 -8.19 -7.75 -2.69
N GLU A 38 -9.02 -7.09 -1.88
CA GLU A 38 -10.20 -6.40 -2.37
C GLU A 38 -9.96 -4.89 -2.29
N GLU A 39 -10.18 -4.21 -3.41
CA GLU A 39 -9.98 -2.78 -3.49
C GLU A 39 -11.20 -2.04 -3.00
N THR A 40 -10.99 -0.92 -2.34
CA THR A 40 -12.06 -0.02 -1.93
C THR A 40 -11.51 1.40 -1.77
N ILE A 41 -12.40 2.35 -1.58
CA ILE A 41 -12.03 3.72 -1.26
C ILE A 41 -12.42 3.98 0.19
N LYS A 42 -11.47 4.42 0.99
CA LYS A 42 -11.71 4.86 2.38
C LYS A 42 -10.98 6.17 2.59
N TRP A 43 -11.64 7.09 3.26
CA TRP A 43 -11.06 8.43 3.54
C TRP A 43 -10.49 9.09 2.28
N GLY A 44 -11.16 8.85 1.14
CA GLY A 44 -10.81 9.48 -0.13
C GLY A 44 -9.62 8.88 -0.85
N SER A 45 -9.09 7.73 -0.43
CA SER A 45 -7.95 7.12 -1.10
C SER A 45 -8.11 5.61 -1.26
N PRO A 46 -7.36 5.01 -2.21
CA PRO A 46 -7.44 3.57 -2.44
C PRO A 46 -6.91 2.76 -1.26
N HIS A 47 -7.69 1.78 -0.85
CA HIS A 47 -7.32 0.85 0.20
C HIS A 47 -7.45 -0.57 -0.32
N PHE A 48 -6.58 -1.45 0.15
CA PHE A 48 -6.59 -2.86 -0.22
C PHE A 48 -6.93 -3.67 1.04
N MET A 49 -8.04 -4.40 0.96
CA MET A 49 -8.56 -5.17 2.09
C MET A 49 -8.16 -6.63 1.97
N TYR A 50 -7.87 -7.25 3.09
CA TYR A 50 -7.55 -8.67 3.14
C TYR A 50 -8.15 -9.24 4.42
N ASP A 51 -8.89 -10.34 4.28
CA ASP A 51 -9.51 -11.02 5.42
C ASP A 51 -10.37 -10.06 6.25
N GLY A 52 -11.08 -9.16 5.57
CA GLY A 52 -11.98 -8.20 6.21
C GLY A 52 -11.29 -7.03 6.89
N LYS A 53 -9.98 -6.88 6.73
CA LYS A 53 -9.20 -5.82 7.38
C LYS A 53 -8.40 -5.05 6.34
N ILE A 54 -7.98 -3.83 6.69
CA ILE A 54 -7.11 -3.05 5.83
C ILE A 54 -5.72 -3.69 5.82
N LEU A 55 -5.23 -4.07 4.64
CA LEU A 55 -3.87 -4.59 4.47
C LEU A 55 -2.90 -3.44 4.25
N CYS A 56 -3.18 -2.63 3.25
CA CYS A 56 -2.33 -1.50 2.87
C CYS A 56 -3.17 -0.49 2.10
N ALA A 57 -2.57 0.66 1.84
CA ALA A 57 -3.26 1.74 1.14
C ALA A 57 -2.24 2.57 0.37
N MET A 58 -2.72 3.28 -0.63
CA MET A 58 -1.90 4.22 -1.38
C MET A 58 -2.64 5.54 -1.51
N ALA A 59 -1.88 6.62 -1.69
CA ALA A 59 -2.46 7.95 -1.87
C ALA A 59 -1.57 8.76 -2.76
N SER A 60 -2.17 9.71 -3.49
CA SER A 60 -1.42 10.65 -4.29
C SER A 60 -1.72 12.05 -3.79
N PHE A 61 -0.68 12.85 -3.64
CA PHE A 61 -0.76 14.23 -3.22
C PHE A 61 -0.21 15.10 -4.34
N LYS A 62 -0.21 16.41 -4.13
CA LYS A 62 0.19 17.34 -5.18
C LYS A 62 1.63 17.08 -5.67
N ALA A 63 2.53 16.74 -4.75
CA ALA A 63 3.96 16.65 -5.05
C ALA A 63 4.58 15.28 -4.76
N HIS A 64 3.80 14.32 -4.25
CA HIS A 64 4.33 12.99 -3.96
C HIS A 64 3.20 11.99 -3.81
N CYS A 65 3.56 10.70 -3.83
CA CYS A 65 2.67 9.60 -3.49
C CYS A 65 3.09 8.97 -2.18
N ALA A 66 2.20 8.19 -1.59
CA ALA A 66 2.49 7.42 -0.38
C ALA A 66 1.93 6.01 -0.55
N PHE A 67 2.61 5.05 0.07
CA PHE A 67 2.16 3.67 0.16
C PHE A 67 2.39 3.24 1.60
N PHE A 68 1.33 2.82 2.30
CA PHE A 68 1.43 2.53 3.71
C PHE A 68 0.75 1.22 4.08
N PHE A 69 1.25 0.62 5.16
CA PHE A 69 0.69 -0.60 5.73
C PHE A 69 0.01 -0.29 7.05
N ARG A 70 -1.18 -0.87 7.26
CA ARG A 70 -1.91 -0.69 8.52
C ARG A 70 -1.07 -1.19 9.72
N LEU A 71 -0.38 -2.29 9.54
CA LEU A 71 0.42 -2.91 10.61
C LEU A 71 1.91 -2.57 10.52
N GLY A 72 2.25 -1.47 9.86
CA GLY A 72 3.64 -1.12 9.60
C GLY A 72 4.53 -1.06 10.83
N SER A 73 4.01 -0.60 11.97
CA SER A 73 4.81 -0.45 13.19
C SER A 73 5.16 -1.79 13.85
N VAL A 74 4.41 -2.85 13.55
CA VAL A 74 4.67 -4.18 14.12
C VAL A 74 5.32 -5.13 13.12
N MET A 75 5.49 -4.68 11.87
CA MET A 75 6.17 -5.46 10.86
C MET A 75 7.68 -5.41 11.10
N LYS A 76 8.33 -6.53 10.83
CA LYS A 76 9.78 -6.53 10.79
C LYS A 76 10.21 -5.77 9.55
N ASP A 77 11.16 -4.87 9.68
CA ASP A 77 11.62 -4.05 8.58
C ASP A 77 13.11 -4.35 8.35
N PRO A 78 13.44 -5.57 7.86
CA PRO A 78 14.85 -5.98 7.75
C PRO A 78 15.64 -5.12 6.78
N LYS A 79 14.98 -4.44 5.85
CA LYS A 79 15.64 -3.57 4.88
C LYS A 79 15.62 -2.11 5.33
N GLN A 80 14.94 -1.82 6.44
CA GLN A 80 14.85 -0.46 7.00
C GLN A 80 14.33 0.55 5.98
N VAL A 81 13.30 0.15 5.24
CA VAL A 81 12.71 0.99 4.18
C VAL A 81 11.43 1.69 4.63
N MET A 82 10.91 1.37 5.81
CA MET A 82 9.64 1.92 6.28
C MET A 82 9.88 2.98 7.36
N THR A 83 8.99 3.97 7.38
CA THR A 83 8.98 5.03 8.36
C THR A 83 7.63 5.00 9.10
N PRO A 84 7.62 5.04 10.45
CA PRO A 84 6.35 5.11 11.18
C PRO A 84 5.60 6.41 10.88
N ILE A 85 4.27 6.33 10.87
CA ILE A 85 3.42 7.50 10.69
C ILE A 85 3.03 8.01 12.07
N GLY A 86 3.69 9.06 12.51
CA GLY A 86 3.39 9.69 13.78
C GLY A 86 3.64 8.81 14.99
N SER A 87 3.57 9.42 16.17
CA SER A 87 3.73 8.71 17.43
C SER A 87 2.43 8.00 17.79
N GLY A 88 2.52 6.73 18.16
CA GLY A 88 1.36 5.94 18.57
C GLY A 88 0.52 5.39 17.44
N SER A 89 0.87 5.69 16.18
CA SER A 89 0.21 5.10 15.04
C SER A 89 0.73 3.68 14.82
N GLY A 90 -0.17 2.75 14.48
CA GLY A 90 0.23 1.41 14.08
C GLY A 90 0.72 1.31 12.64
N MET A 91 0.66 2.41 11.89
CA MET A 91 0.92 2.43 10.45
C MET A 91 2.37 2.77 10.14
N GLY A 92 2.83 2.31 8.98
CA GLY A 92 4.14 2.67 8.46
C GLY A 92 4.07 2.90 6.95
N HIS A 93 5.02 3.68 6.41
CA HIS A 93 5.05 4.00 4.99
C HIS A 93 6.49 4.02 4.48
N PHE A 94 6.63 4.11 3.16
CA PHE A 94 7.94 4.08 2.49
C PHE A 94 8.48 5.48 2.19
N GLY A 95 7.98 6.50 2.86
CA GLY A 95 8.41 7.88 2.63
C GLY A 95 7.66 8.51 1.48
N LYS A 96 8.17 9.66 1.02
CA LYS A 96 7.58 10.37 -0.12
C LYS A 96 8.07 9.77 -1.42
N ILE A 97 7.14 9.39 -2.28
CA ILE A 97 7.46 8.71 -3.54
C ILE A 97 7.14 9.68 -4.67
N THR A 98 8.15 10.08 -5.41
CA THR A 98 7.98 11.02 -6.52
C THR A 98 8.26 10.38 -7.89
N ASN A 99 8.86 9.19 -7.90
CA ASN A 99 9.06 8.42 -9.12
C ASN A 99 9.17 6.94 -8.76
N LEU A 100 9.15 6.07 -9.76
CA LEU A 100 9.16 4.63 -9.53
C LEU A 100 10.40 4.16 -8.79
N SER A 101 11.53 4.82 -9.00
CA SER A 101 12.78 4.42 -8.36
C SER A 101 12.81 4.70 -6.86
N ASP A 102 11.87 5.51 -6.35
CA ASP A 102 11.75 5.74 -4.91
C ASP A 102 11.09 4.57 -4.18
N LEU A 103 10.40 3.70 -4.92
CA LEU A 103 9.82 2.49 -4.32
C LEU A 103 10.91 1.44 -4.11
N PRO A 104 10.83 0.64 -3.04
CA PRO A 104 11.68 -0.53 -2.91
C PRO A 104 11.47 -1.47 -4.11
N SER A 105 12.40 -2.40 -4.33
CA SER A 105 12.26 -3.36 -5.42
C SER A 105 10.96 -4.17 -5.26
N ASP A 106 10.48 -4.69 -6.37
CA ASP A 106 9.26 -5.51 -6.36
C ASP A 106 9.39 -6.68 -5.38
N LYS A 107 10.56 -7.30 -5.33
CA LYS A 107 10.81 -8.42 -4.42
C LYS A 107 10.61 -8.01 -2.96
N ILE A 108 11.14 -6.84 -2.58
CA ILE A 108 10.99 -6.31 -1.22
C ILE A 108 9.52 -5.98 -0.94
N LEU A 109 8.85 -5.31 -1.87
CA LEU A 109 7.44 -4.97 -1.72
C LEU A 109 6.59 -6.22 -1.53
N ILE A 110 6.82 -7.25 -2.33
CA ILE A 110 6.08 -8.51 -2.23
C ILE A 110 6.32 -9.16 -0.87
N GLN A 111 7.56 -9.18 -0.40
CA GLN A 111 7.88 -9.74 0.92
C GLN A 111 7.13 -9.01 2.04
N TYR A 112 7.10 -7.70 1.97
CA TYR A 112 6.44 -6.88 2.99
C TYR A 112 4.92 -7.06 2.95
N ILE A 113 4.34 -7.12 1.76
CA ILE A 113 2.90 -7.36 1.63
C ILE A 113 2.53 -8.74 2.20
N LYS A 114 3.34 -9.76 1.91
CA LYS A 114 3.09 -11.11 2.44
C LYS A 114 3.24 -11.18 3.95
N GLU A 115 4.18 -10.43 4.52
CA GLU A 115 4.28 -10.35 5.97
C GLU A 115 3.04 -9.69 6.57
N ALA A 116 2.55 -8.62 5.96
CA ALA A 116 1.34 -7.96 6.42
C ALA A 116 0.13 -8.91 6.34
N MET A 117 0.05 -9.73 5.29
CA MET A 117 -1.00 -10.74 5.16
C MET A 117 -0.93 -11.74 6.30
N ARG A 118 0.25 -12.25 6.59
CA ARG A 118 0.44 -13.24 7.66
C ARG A 118 0.04 -12.66 9.01
N LEU A 119 0.46 -11.43 9.31
CA LEU A 119 0.11 -10.77 10.56
C LEU A 119 -1.40 -10.53 10.67
N THR A 120 -2.03 -10.19 9.55
CA THR A 120 -3.48 -10.01 9.51
C THR A 120 -4.21 -11.32 9.80
N GLU A 121 -3.73 -12.43 9.22
CA GLU A 121 -4.30 -13.75 9.45
C GLU A 121 -4.14 -14.20 10.89
N GLU A 122 -3.05 -13.78 11.55
CA GLU A 122 -2.78 -14.10 12.95
C GLU A 122 -3.59 -13.23 13.91
N GLY A 123 -4.36 -12.28 13.39
CA GLY A 123 -5.19 -11.42 14.24
C GLY A 123 -4.43 -10.29 14.91
N VAL A 124 -3.26 -9.94 14.43
CA VAL A 124 -2.47 -8.82 14.98
C VAL A 124 -3.25 -7.52 14.75
N LYS A 125 -3.30 -6.68 15.77
CA LYS A 125 -4.03 -5.41 15.73
C LYS A 125 -3.11 -4.21 15.77
#